data_a7d050a684edcc0547a8c694046c76ba
#
_entry.id   a7d050a684edcc0547a8c694046c76ba
#
_cell.length_a   1.000
_cell.length_b   1.000
_cell.length_c   1.000
_cell.angle_alpha   90.00
_cell.angle_beta   90.00
_cell.angle_gamma   90.00
#
_symmetry.space_group_name_H-M   'P 1'
#
loop_
_entity.id
_entity.type
_entity.pdbx_description
1 polymer ?
#
loop_
_entity_poly.entity_id
_entity_poly.type
_entity_poly.pdbx_seq_one_letter_code
_entity_poly.pdbx_strand_id
1 'polypeptide(L)'
;TISNVPNGSTLTASMIGYSDVSMNASRTVNFQLPPSALEMSGLEVLASRADEKTPVAYTTVSKTEMEARLGSQDIPMALNTTPSVYATQQGGGAGDARINVRGFNQRNVAVMINGVPQNDMENGWVYWSNWDGVGDATSSIQMQRGLSAVNLATPSIGGTMNIITDPASHAKGGKFKQELGAGSFLKSTLNYNTGLMMGDKLALSGTLVRKTGEGFIDKTWTDAWAYYMGAS
;
A
#
# COMPACT_ATOMS: atom_id res chain seq x y z
N THR A 1 -3.21 -26.05 -35.78
CA THR A 1 -2.09 -26.06 -36.74
C THR A 1 -1.81 -24.63 -37.13
N ILE A 2 -0.57 -24.18 -37.00
CA ILE A 2 -0.11 -22.87 -37.47
C ILE A 2 0.52 -23.09 -38.84
N SER A 3 0.05 -22.40 -39.86
CA SER A 3 0.55 -22.47 -41.22
C SER A 3 1.47 -21.30 -41.54
N ASN A 4 2.44 -21.53 -42.47
CA ASN A 4 3.33 -20.50 -42.99
C ASN A 4 4.28 -19.87 -41.98
N VAL A 5 4.79 -20.60 -41.01
CA VAL A 5 5.83 -20.15 -40.10
C VAL A 5 7.19 -20.31 -40.77
N PRO A 6 8.01 -19.21 -40.87
CA PRO A 6 9.35 -19.34 -41.41
C PRO A 6 10.23 -20.26 -40.57
N ASN A 7 11.08 -21.06 -41.23
CA ASN A 7 12.04 -21.91 -40.53
C ASN A 7 12.97 -21.05 -39.65
N GLY A 8 13.18 -21.46 -38.40
CA GLY A 8 14.00 -20.74 -37.44
C GLY A 8 13.27 -19.67 -36.62
N SER A 9 11.98 -19.42 -36.85
CA SER A 9 11.18 -18.56 -35.97
C SER A 9 11.04 -19.19 -34.58
N THR A 10 11.04 -18.37 -33.56
CA THR A 10 10.76 -18.81 -32.18
C THR A 10 9.25 -18.86 -31.96
N LEU A 11 8.76 -20.02 -31.56
CA LEU A 11 7.37 -20.23 -31.14
C LEU A 11 7.32 -20.26 -29.62
N THR A 12 6.43 -19.46 -29.04
CA THR A 12 6.19 -19.47 -27.59
C THR A 12 4.80 -20.02 -27.33
N ALA A 13 4.73 -21.05 -26.50
CA ALA A 13 3.48 -21.57 -25.98
C ALA A 13 3.25 -21.06 -24.58
N SER A 14 2.08 -20.47 -24.32
CA SER A 14 1.68 -19.99 -23.02
C SER A 14 0.29 -20.50 -22.66
N MET A 15 0.09 -20.82 -21.38
CA MET A 15 -1.18 -21.27 -20.84
C MET A 15 -1.29 -20.88 -19.38
N ILE A 16 -2.45 -20.42 -18.95
CA ILE A 16 -2.71 -20.07 -17.55
C ILE A 16 -2.41 -21.27 -16.65
N GLY A 17 -1.57 -21.07 -15.63
CA GLY A 17 -1.14 -22.13 -14.71
C GLY A 17 0.10 -22.91 -15.15
N TYR A 18 0.75 -22.49 -16.23
CA TYR A 18 1.98 -23.08 -16.74
C TYR A 18 3.01 -22.03 -17.10
N SER A 19 4.29 -22.37 -17.00
CA SER A 19 5.37 -21.49 -17.46
C SER A 19 5.43 -21.48 -18.98
N ASP A 20 5.71 -20.31 -19.55
CA ASP A 20 5.89 -20.15 -20.99
C ASP A 20 7.12 -20.93 -21.46
N VAL A 21 6.98 -21.66 -22.56
CA VAL A 21 8.07 -22.40 -23.18
C VAL A 21 8.25 -21.92 -24.62
N SER A 22 9.47 -21.53 -24.94
CA SER A 22 9.84 -21.08 -26.28
C SER A 22 10.72 -22.15 -26.98
N MET A 23 10.36 -22.50 -28.21
CA MET A 23 11.11 -23.44 -29.03
C MET A 23 11.20 -22.95 -30.49
N ASN A 24 12.25 -23.33 -31.19
CA ASN A 24 12.39 -22.97 -32.58
C ASN A 24 11.39 -23.78 -33.46
N ALA A 25 10.81 -23.09 -34.44
CA ALA A 25 9.90 -23.67 -35.37
C ALA A 25 10.56 -24.81 -36.16
N SER A 26 9.92 -25.99 -36.16
CA SER A 26 10.27 -27.15 -36.98
C SER A 26 8.99 -27.79 -37.51
N ARG A 27 9.15 -28.82 -38.36
CA ARG A 27 8.00 -29.50 -38.98
C ARG A 27 6.95 -30.01 -37.96
N THR A 28 7.39 -30.36 -36.75
CA THR A 28 6.53 -30.74 -35.64
C THR A 28 7.20 -30.29 -34.36
N VAL A 29 6.51 -29.48 -33.54
CA VAL A 29 7.00 -28.98 -32.24
C VAL A 29 6.00 -29.41 -31.17
N ASN A 30 6.47 -30.15 -30.18
CA ASN A 30 5.67 -30.57 -29.02
C ASN A 30 6.12 -29.74 -27.81
N PHE A 31 5.25 -28.90 -27.31
CA PHE A 31 5.48 -28.12 -26.10
C PHE A 31 5.09 -28.97 -24.87
N GLN A 32 6.00 -29.13 -23.95
CA GLN A 32 5.71 -29.56 -22.59
C GLN A 32 5.78 -28.34 -21.69
N LEU A 33 4.63 -27.84 -21.28
CA LEU A 33 4.51 -26.73 -20.38
C LEU A 33 4.63 -27.25 -18.94
N PRO A 34 5.69 -26.90 -18.19
CA PRO A 34 5.78 -27.24 -16.78
C PRO A 34 4.69 -26.46 -16.02
N PRO A 35 3.98 -27.10 -15.08
CA PRO A 35 3.04 -26.39 -14.24
C PRO A 35 3.79 -25.29 -13.49
N SER A 36 3.37 -24.08 -13.70
CA SER A 36 3.77 -22.93 -12.91
C SER A 36 2.67 -22.75 -11.90
N ALA A 37 3.01 -22.80 -10.61
CA ALA A 37 2.14 -22.18 -9.64
C ALA A 37 1.95 -20.75 -10.12
N LEU A 38 0.72 -20.35 -10.46
CA LEU A 38 0.38 -18.95 -10.46
C LEU A 38 0.82 -18.49 -9.09
N GLU A 39 1.90 -17.70 -9.02
CA GLU A 39 2.12 -16.86 -7.87
C GLU A 39 0.92 -15.90 -7.82
N MET A 40 -0.16 -16.37 -7.26
CA MET A 40 -1.11 -15.51 -6.63
C MET A 40 -0.26 -14.82 -5.57
N SER A 41 0.05 -13.53 -5.79
CA SER A 41 0.59 -12.65 -4.77
C SER A 41 -0.06 -13.07 -3.47
N GLY A 42 0.75 -13.55 -2.49
CA GLY A 42 0.31 -14.38 -1.39
C GLY A 42 -1.09 -14.00 -0.95
N LEU A 43 -1.99 -14.95 -0.90
CA LEU A 43 -3.37 -14.72 -0.51
C LEU A 43 -3.33 -14.22 0.94
N GLU A 44 -3.05 -12.95 1.11
CA GLU A 44 -3.07 -12.28 2.39
C GLU A 44 -4.54 -12.19 2.79
N VAL A 45 -5.02 -13.27 3.41
CA VAL A 45 -6.33 -13.29 4.06
C VAL A 45 -6.23 -12.41 5.32
N LEU A 46 -6.04 -11.14 5.13
CA LEU A 46 -6.36 -10.18 6.16
C LEU A 46 -7.89 -10.19 6.26
N ALA A 47 -8.39 -10.76 7.34
CA ALA A 47 -9.83 -10.82 7.63
C ALA A 47 -10.50 -9.44 7.60
N SER A 48 -9.72 -8.37 7.58
CA SER A 48 -10.14 -6.97 7.50
C SER A 48 -10.16 -6.40 6.07
N ARG A 49 -9.79 -7.17 5.04
CA ARG A 49 -9.71 -6.70 3.65
C ARG A 49 -10.94 -7.14 2.86
N ALA A 50 -11.54 -6.22 2.13
CA ALA A 50 -12.57 -6.53 1.14
C ALA A 50 -11.92 -7.05 -0.15
N ASP A 51 -12.55 -8.04 -0.76
CA ASP A 51 -12.20 -8.60 -2.07
C ASP A 51 -13.37 -8.41 -3.06
N GLU A 52 -13.20 -8.88 -4.29
CA GLU A 52 -14.23 -8.78 -5.34
C GLU A 52 -15.54 -9.50 -4.99
N LYS A 53 -15.50 -10.45 -4.06
CA LYS A 53 -16.68 -11.20 -3.61
C LYS A 53 -17.38 -10.52 -2.43
N THR A 54 -16.74 -9.54 -1.83
CA THR A 54 -17.28 -8.82 -0.68
C THR A 54 -18.28 -7.76 -1.14
N PRO A 55 -19.53 -7.76 -0.69
CA PRO A 55 -20.57 -6.83 -1.16
C PRO A 55 -20.41 -5.42 -0.55
N VAL A 56 -19.20 -4.87 -0.62
CA VAL A 56 -18.84 -3.55 -0.09
C VAL A 56 -18.09 -2.76 -1.14
N ALA A 57 -18.44 -1.48 -1.29
CA ALA A 57 -17.69 -0.59 -2.16
C ALA A 57 -16.33 -0.28 -1.55
N TYR A 58 -15.25 -0.70 -2.18
CA TYR A 58 -13.90 -0.42 -1.73
C TYR A 58 -13.03 0.18 -2.85
N THR A 59 -11.92 0.77 -2.46
CA THR A 59 -10.86 1.26 -3.35
C THR A 59 -9.53 0.92 -2.70
N THR A 60 -8.62 0.37 -3.48
CA THR A 60 -7.25 0.11 -3.03
C THR A 60 -6.32 1.11 -3.71
N VAL A 61 -5.58 1.87 -2.92
CA VAL A 61 -4.53 2.76 -3.38
C VAL A 61 -3.20 2.04 -3.24
N SER A 62 -2.51 1.86 -4.35
CA SER A 62 -1.22 1.17 -4.40
C SER A 62 -0.08 2.04 -3.87
N LYS A 63 1.07 1.42 -3.55
CA LYS A 63 2.28 2.15 -3.14
C LYS A 63 2.71 3.18 -4.18
N THR A 64 2.68 2.82 -5.46
CA THR A 64 3.06 3.71 -6.55
C THR A 64 2.16 4.95 -6.63
N GLU A 65 0.85 4.77 -6.45
CA GLU A 65 -0.09 5.90 -6.41
C GLU A 65 0.12 6.78 -5.18
N MET A 66 0.40 6.17 -4.02
CA MET A 66 0.71 6.92 -2.82
C MET A 66 2.00 7.74 -2.99
N GLU A 67 3.06 7.14 -3.50
CA GLU A 67 4.33 7.84 -3.75
C GLU A 67 4.18 9.02 -4.73
N ALA A 68 3.29 8.89 -5.71
CA ALA A 68 3.02 9.95 -6.68
C ALA A 68 2.16 11.11 -6.12
N ARG A 69 1.30 10.81 -5.15
CA ARG A 69 0.28 11.76 -4.67
C ARG A 69 0.58 12.35 -3.29
N LEU A 70 1.22 11.56 -2.43
CA LEU A 70 1.34 11.92 -1.02
C LEU A 70 2.36 13.04 -0.80
N GLY A 71 3.52 12.96 -1.45
CA GLY A 71 4.62 13.90 -1.20
C GLY A 71 4.93 13.98 0.30
N SER A 72 4.90 15.20 0.83
CA SER A 72 5.12 15.50 2.25
C SER A 72 3.86 15.43 3.12
N GLN A 73 2.70 15.17 2.51
CA GLN A 73 1.41 15.26 3.18
C GLN A 73 1.12 14.03 4.06
N ASP A 74 0.14 14.18 4.95
CA ASP A 74 -0.31 13.08 5.80
C ASP A 74 -1.07 12.02 4.99
N ILE A 75 -1.04 10.78 5.46
CA ILE A 75 -1.59 9.60 4.75
C ILE A 75 -3.02 9.80 4.22
N PRO A 76 -3.98 10.41 4.95
CA PRO A 76 -5.33 10.62 4.43
C PRO A 76 -5.40 11.38 3.12
N MET A 77 -4.43 12.25 2.85
CA MET A 77 -4.41 13.08 1.63
C MET A 77 -4.27 12.24 0.36
N ALA A 78 -3.65 11.06 0.44
CA ALA A 78 -3.55 10.11 -0.67
C ALA A 78 -4.93 9.59 -1.13
N LEU A 79 -5.94 9.67 -0.27
CA LEU A 79 -7.28 9.17 -0.54
C LEU A 79 -8.23 10.20 -1.15
N ASN A 80 -7.81 11.45 -1.37
CA ASN A 80 -8.68 12.50 -1.94
C ASN A 80 -9.21 12.22 -3.34
N THR A 81 -8.60 11.28 -4.06
CA THR A 81 -9.09 10.81 -5.36
C THR A 81 -10.07 9.65 -5.25
N THR A 82 -10.26 9.13 -4.03
CA THR A 82 -11.21 8.05 -3.77
C THR A 82 -12.63 8.60 -3.70
N PRO A 83 -13.60 8.05 -4.45
CA PRO A 83 -14.98 8.51 -4.40
C PRO A 83 -15.54 8.53 -2.98
N SER A 84 -16.29 9.59 -2.63
CA SER A 84 -16.93 9.79 -1.31
C SER A 84 -15.94 9.95 -0.14
N VAL A 85 -14.68 10.19 -0.41
CA VAL A 85 -13.65 10.52 0.59
C VAL A 85 -13.24 11.98 0.42
N TYR A 86 -13.15 12.69 1.53
CA TYR A 86 -12.67 14.05 1.59
C TYR A 86 -11.65 14.16 2.72
N ALA A 87 -10.41 14.41 2.39
CA ALA A 87 -9.35 14.62 3.35
C ALA A 87 -8.83 16.06 3.26
N THR A 88 -8.58 16.67 4.42
CA THR A 88 -8.03 18.01 4.54
C THR A 88 -6.81 17.99 5.43
N GLN A 89 -5.81 18.75 5.03
CA GLN A 89 -4.67 19.06 5.88
C GLN A 89 -5.04 20.25 6.77
N GLN A 90 -4.73 20.17 8.04
CA GLN A 90 -5.00 21.21 9.02
C GLN A 90 -3.72 21.68 9.70
N GLY A 91 -3.81 22.68 10.57
CA GLY A 91 -2.68 23.20 11.31
C GLY A 91 -1.57 23.73 10.41
N GLY A 92 -0.35 23.43 10.75
CA GLY A 92 0.85 23.89 10.05
C GLY A 92 1.21 23.09 8.79
N GLY A 93 0.39 22.12 8.39
CA GLY A 93 0.64 21.29 7.21
C GLY A 93 1.30 19.96 7.48
N ALA A 94 1.43 19.55 8.74
CA ALA A 94 1.98 18.26 9.10
C ALA A 94 1.28 17.69 10.35
N GLY A 95 0.88 16.42 10.28
CA GLY A 95 0.39 15.62 11.40
C GLY A 95 -1.08 15.83 11.80
N ASP A 96 -1.81 16.73 11.17
CA ASP A 96 -3.17 17.11 11.56
C ASP A 96 -4.21 16.89 10.47
N ALA A 97 -3.94 16.02 9.51
CA ALA A 97 -4.92 15.69 8.47
C ALA A 97 -6.21 15.12 9.07
N ARG A 98 -7.32 15.39 8.40
CA ARG A 98 -8.62 14.84 8.75
C ARG A 98 -9.25 14.17 7.55
N ILE A 99 -9.98 13.11 7.80
CA ILE A 99 -10.70 12.36 6.77
C ILE A 99 -12.19 12.33 7.07
N ASN A 100 -12.98 12.55 6.04
CA ASN A 100 -14.42 12.34 6.05
C ASN A 100 -14.78 11.35 4.97
N VAL A 101 -15.64 10.39 5.29
CA VAL A 101 -16.07 9.36 4.37
C VAL A 101 -17.59 9.34 4.34
N ARG A 102 -18.18 9.53 3.17
CA ARG A 102 -19.65 9.65 3.00
C ARG A 102 -20.30 10.69 3.94
N GLY A 103 -19.57 11.78 4.25
CA GLY A 103 -20.02 12.82 5.18
C GLY A 103 -19.79 12.51 6.66
N PHE A 104 -19.41 11.30 7.00
CA PHE A 104 -19.01 10.95 8.38
C PHE A 104 -17.60 11.41 8.67
N ASN A 105 -17.38 12.04 9.82
CA ASN A 105 -16.06 12.47 10.26
C ASN A 105 -15.19 11.27 10.70
N GLN A 106 -13.90 11.52 10.87
CA GLN A 106 -12.89 10.51 11.21
C GLN A 106 -13.23 9.63 12.42
N ARG A 107 -13.97 10.15 13.42
CA ARG A 107 -14.37 9.37 14.60
C ARG A 107 -15.30 8.19 14.27
N ASN A 108 -15.98 8.29 13.14
CA ASN A 108 -16.91 7.25 12.65
C ASN A 108 -16.30 6.42 11.51
N VAL A 109 -14.99 6.54 11.30
CA VAL A 109 -14.23 5.78 10.32
C VAL A 109 -13.19 4.95 11.06
N ALA A 110 -13.25 3.63 10.92
CA ALA A 110 -12.22 2.77 11.49
C ALA A 110 -10.92 2.95 10.70
N VAL A 111 -9.86 3.35 11.37
CA VAL A 111 -8.51 3.42 10.81
C VAL A 111 -7.68 2.30 11.40
N MET A 112 -7.09 1.49 10.55
CA MET A 112 -6.32 0.32 10.96
C MET A 112 -4.96 0.28 10.29
N ILE A 113 -3.99 -0.29 10.98
CA ILE A 113 -2.70 -0.69 10.44
C ILE A 113 -2.61 -2.22 10.57
N ASN A 114 -2.51 -2.92 9.45
CA ASN A 114 -2.52 -4.38 9.39
C ASN A 114 -3.69 -5.01 10.17
N GLY A 115 -4.88 -4.41 10.08
CA GLY A 115 -6.07 -4.88 10.78
C GLY A 115 -6.18 -4.47 12.25
N VAL A 116 -5.17 -3.82 12.82
CA VAL A 116 -5.19 -3.33 14.21
C VAL A 116 -5.74 -1.91 14.25
N PRO A 117 -6.85 -1.66 14.99
CA PRO A 117 -7.44 -0.33 15.11
C PRO A 117 -6.48 0.69 15.74
N GLN A 118 -6.47 1.90 15.18
CA GLN A 118 -5.62 3.01 15.61
C GLN A 118 -6.41 4.21 16.14
N ASN A 119 -7.74 4.13 16.08
CA ASN A 119 -8.59 5.17 16.64
C ASN A 119 -8.40 5.25 18.16
N ASP A 120 -8.21 6.46 18.66
CA ASP A 120 -8.11 6.74 20.08
C ASP A 120 -9.37 6.25 20.82
N MET A 121 -9.17 5.56 21.93
CA MET A 121 -10.28 4.91 22.67
C MET A 121 -11.18 5.90 23.39
N GLU A 122 -10.69 7.09 23.69
CA GLU A 122 -11.45 8.12 24.39
C GLU A 122 -12.35 8.93 23.44
N ASN A 123 -11.78 9.38 22.33
CA ASN A 123 -12.44 10.34 21.44
C ASN A 123 -12.62 9.87 19.99
N GLY A 124 -12.08 8.71 19.63
CA GLY A 124 -12.17 8.13 18.28
C GLY A 124 -11.29 8.79 17.22
N TRP A 125 -10.44 9.76 17.58
CA TRP A 125 -9.54 10.42 16.64
C TRP A 125 -8.32 9.56 16.30
N VAL A 126 -7.70 9.85 15.17
CA VAL A 126 -6.34 9.43 14.83
C VAL A 126 -5.50 10.68 14.67
N TYR A 127 -4.44 10.78 15.45
CA TYR A 127 -3.49 11.88 15.41
C TYR A 127 -2.36 11.48 14.45
N TRP A 128 -2.40 12.01 13.24
CA TRP A 128 -1.48 11.58 12.16
C TRP A 128 -0.02 11.92 12.44
N SER A 129 0.26 12.88 13.30
CA SER A 129 1.60 13.16 13.81
C SER A 129 2.25 11.97 14.51
N ASN A 130 1.46 11.07 15.10
CA ASN A 130 1.98 9.83 15.72
C ASN A 130 2.37 8.78 14.68
N TRP A 131 1.97 8.97 13.42
CA TRP A 131 2.12 8.01 12.34
C TRP A 131 3.00 8.55 11.19
N ASP A 132 3.84 9.55 11.48
CA ASP A 132 4.85 10.03 10.54
C ASP A 132 5.72 8.86 10.07
N GLY A 133 5.94 8.77 8.76
CA GLY A 133 6.74 7.70 8.14
C GLY A 133 6.02 6.38 7.88
N VAL A 134 4.85 6.14 8.45
CA VAL A 134 4.07 4.91 8.15
C VAL A 134 3.72 4.82 6.66
N GLY A 135 3.42 5.96 6.02
CA GLY A 135 3.17 6.01 4.58
C GLY A 135 4.34 5.48 3.73
N ASP A 136 5.57 5.66 4.19
CA ASP A 136 6.77 5.18 3.48
C ASP A 136 6.99 3.67 3.64
N ALA A 137 6.47 3.08 4.73
CA ALA A 137 6.48 1.64 4.99
C ALA A 137 5.25 0.93 4.39
N THR A 138 4.24 1.68 3.95
CA THR A 138 2.98 1.13 3.47
C THR A 138 3.11 0.51 2.09
N SER A 139 2.52 -0.67 1.90
CA SER A 139 2.40 -1.37 0.62
C SER A 139 1.13 -0.98 -0.13
N SER A 140 0.03 -0.81 0.59
CA SER A 140 -1.25 -0.36 0.03
C SER A 140 -2.18 0.18 1.11
N ILE A 141 -3.16 0.99 0.70
CA ILE A 141 -4.26 1.43 1.56
C ILE A 141 -5.55 0.95 0.94
N GLN A 142 -6.35 0.21 1.69
CA GLN A 142 -7.69 -0.12 1.27
C GLN A 142 -8.71 0.73 2.02
N MET A 143 -9.54 1.44 1.27
CA MET A 143 -10.64 2.23 1.78
C MET A 143 -11.97 1.56 1.46
N GLN A 144 -12.63 1.02 2.47
CA GLN A 144 -14.00 0.50 2.39
C GLN A 144 -14.98 1.60 2.79
N ARG A 145 -16.04 1.75 2.02
CA ARG A 145 -17.00 2.85 2.18
C ARG A 145 -18.35 2.34 2.67
N GLY A 146 -18.80 2.82 3.82
CA GLY A 146 -20.02 2.39 4.49
C GLY A 146 -19.74 1.32 5.55
N LEU A 147 -20.78 0.62 5.96
CA LEU A 147 -20.64 -0.45 6.94
C LEU A 147 -19.63 -1.49 6.43
N SER A 148 -18.64 -1.78 7.24
CA SER A 148 -17.66 -2.80 6.91
C SER A 148 -18.32 -4.18 6.82
N ALA A 149 -17.95 -4.97 5.81
CA ALA A 149 -18.33 -6.37 5.73
C ALA A 149 -17.59 -7.24 6.76
N VAL A 150 -16.67 -6.66 7.49
CA VAL A 150 -15.80 -7.36 8.45
C VAL A 150 -16.27 -7.10 9.85
N ASN A 151 -16.24 -8.14 10.68
CA ASN A 151 -16.57 -8.11 12.09
C ASN A 151 -15.46 -7.38 12.88
N LEU A 152 -15.44 -6.05 12.78
CA LEU A 152 -14.48 -5.20 13.46
C LEU A 152 -15.05 -4.74 14.80
N ALA A 153 -14.22 -4.80 15.84
CA ALA A 153 -14.56 -4.28 17.16
C ALA A 153 -14.73 -2.74 17.19
N THR A 154 -14.29 -2.05 16.13
CA THR A 154 -14.31 -0.59 16.06
C THR A 154 -15.52 -0.13 15.26
N PRO A 155 -16.32 0.84 15.77
CA PRO A 155 -17.43 1.43 15.02
C PRO A 155 -16.95 2.01 13.69
N SER A 156 -17.60 1.65 12.59
CA SER A 156 -17.21 2.09 11.25
C SER A 156 -18.40 2.40 10.35
N ILE A 157 -19.29 3.28 10.82
CA ILE A 157 -20.47 3.69 10.06
C ILE A 157 -20.08 4.39 8.76
N GLY A 158 -19.07 5.21 8.78
CA GLY A 158 -18.54 5.94 7.61
C GLY A 158 -17.78 5.05 6.66
N GLY A 159 -17.00 4.12 7.18
CA GLY A 159 -16.14 3.24 6.42
C GLY A 159 -14.92 2.78 7.20
N THR A 160 -14.07 2.02 6.52
CA THR A 160 -12.83 1.47 7.11
C THR A 160 -11.65 1.78 6.21
N MET A 161 -10.63 2.39 6.77
CA MET A 161 -9.32 2.61 6.16
C MET A 161 -8.32 1.61 6.73
N ASN A 162 -7.81 0.70 5.91
CA ASN A 162 -6.79 -0.26 6.33
C ASN A 162 -5.48 0.03 5.61
N ILE A 163 -4.47 0.38 6.37
CA ILE A 163 -3.09 0.61 5.92
C ILE A 163 -2.35 -0.72 6.05
N ILE A 164 -1.81 -1.20 4.94
CA ILE A 164 -1.17 -2.50 4.86
C ILE A 164 0.32 -2.31 4.63
N THR A 165 1.12 -2.91 5.51
CA THR A 165 2.58 -2.96 5.39
C THR A 165 2.95 -4.43 5.20
N ASP A 166 3.24 -4.85 3.98
CA ASP A 166 3.53 -6.24 3.66
C ASP A 166 4.98 -6.40 3.21
N PRO A 167 5.87 -6.95 4.07
CA PRO A 167 7.25 -7.21 3.70
C PRO A 167 7.40 -8.20 2.54
N ALA A 168 6.49 -9.18 2.42
CA ALA A 168 6.58 -10.22 1.41
C ALA A 168 6.28 -9.72 -0.01
N SER A 169 5.51 -8.63 -0.14
CA SER A 169 5.17 -8.03 -1.43
C SER A 169 6.32 -7.26 -2.10
N HIS A 170 7.44 -7.09 -1.41
CA HIS A 170 8.55 -6.28 -1.89
C HIS A 170 9.70 -7.13 -2.42
N ALA A 171 10.22 -6.77 -3.61
CA ALA A 171 11.45 -7.33 -4.11
C ALA A 171 12.64 -6.92 -3.22
N LYS A 172 13.68 -7.76 -3.20
CA LYS A 172 14.94 -7.44 -2.51
C LYS A 172 15.55 -6.15 -3.05
N GLY A 173 15.86 -5.22 -2.16
CA GLY A 173 16.51 -3.97 -2.54
C GLY A 173 16.47 -2.92 -1.45
N GLY A 174 17.23 -1.85 -1.67
CA GLY A 174 17.23 -0.66 -0.84
C GLY A 174 16.84 0.57 -1.66
N LYS A 175 16.14 1.52 -1.04
CA LYS A 175 15.74 2.79 -1.64
C LYS A 175 16.07 3.92 -0.66
N PHE A 176 16.79 4.91 -1.15
CA PHE A 176 16.93 6.19 -0.44
C PHE A 176 16.12 7.25 -1.20
N LYS A 177 15.28 7.98 -0.48
CA LYS A 177 14.44 9.04 -1.02
C LYS A 177 14.67 10.31 -0.24
N GLN A 178 14.88 11.41 -0.97
CA GLN A 178 15.00 12.74 -0.41
C GLN A 178 13.90 13.62 -0.98
N GLU A 179 13.13 14.25 -0.12
CA GLU A 179 12.04 15.15 -0.49
C GLU A 179 12.33 16.53 0.07
N LEU A 180 12.17 17.54 -0.77
CA LEU A 180 12.36 18.95 -0.47
C LEU A 180 11.06 19.68 -0.74
N GLY A 181 10.74 20.67 0.07
CA GLY A 181 9.52 21.45 -0.09
C GLY A 181 9.63 22.87 0.46
N ALA A 182 8.55 23.61 0.33
CA ALA A 182 8.43 24.95 0.92
C ALA A 182 8.49 24.88 2.46
N GLY A 183 8.86 26.02 3.11
CA GLY A 183 8.99 26.08 4.56
C GLY A 183 10.14 25.24 5.10
N SER A 184 11.29 25.24 4.42
CA SER A 184 12.48 24.46 4.80
C SER A 184 12.17 22.97 4.98
N PHE A 185 11.13 22.45 4.29
CA PHE A 185 10.74 21.07 4.42
C PHE A 185 11.82 20.14 3.85
N LEU A 186 12.24 19.19 4.66
CA LEU A 186 13.21 18.18 4.33
C LEU A 186 12.74 16.84 4.90
N LYS A 187 12.60 15.84 4.02
CA LYS A 187 12.29 14.47 4.43
C LYS A 187 13.27 13.50 3.78
N SER A 188 13.92 12.72 4.60
CA SER A 188 14.85 11.66 4.19
C SER A 188 14.28 10.31 4.58
N THR A 189 14.14 9.43 3.63
CA THR A 189 13.62 8.07 3.83
C THR A 189 14.65 7.05 3.37
N LEU A 190 14.99 6.13 4.24
CA LEU A 190 15.78 4.94 3.94
C LEU A 190 14.91 3.70 4.09
N ASN A 191 14.82 2.91 3.04
CA ASN A 191 14.01 1.68 3.00
C ASN A 191 14.91 0.53 2.58
N TYR A 192 14.77 -0.61 3.23
CA TYR A 192 15.43 -1.84 2.84
C TYR A 192 14.49 -3.03 2.98
N ASN A 193 14.44 -3.85 1.93
CA ASN A 193 13.65 -5.07 1.89
C ASN A 193 14.56 -6.25 1.53
N THR A 194 14.43 -7.34 2.24
CA THR A 194 15.21 -8.56 1.94
C THR A 194 14.64 -9.33 0.76
N GLY A 195 13.38 -9.07 0.38
CA GLY A 195 12.60 -9.98 -0.43
C GLY A 195 12.35 -11.30 0.31
N LEU A 196 11.72 -12.22 -0.36
CA LEU A 196 11.49 -13.57 0.16
C LEU A 196 12.82 -14.31 0.31
N MET A 197 13.03 -14.92 1.48
CA MET A 197 14.21 -15.68 1.88
C MET A 197 13.81 -17.04 2.44
N MET A 198 14.78 -17.92 2.67
CA MET A 198 14.60 -19.25 3.28
C MET A 198 13.58 -20.13 2.55
N GLY A 199 13.57 -20.11 1.21
CA GLY A 199 12.60 -20.85 0.41
C GLY A 199 11.20 -20.27 0.54
N ASP A 200 11.10 -18.95 0.41
CA ASP A 200 9.88 -18.13 0.42
C ASP A 200 9.09 -18.15 1.74
N LYS A 201 9.79 -18.38 2.85
CA LYS A 201 9.18 -18.48 4.19
C LYS A 201 9.40 -17.28 5.08
N LEU A 202 10.24 -16.34 4.69
CA LEU A 202 10.57 -15.17 5.49
C LEU A 202 10.86 -13.98 4.60
N ALA A 203 10.27 -12.85 4.90
CA ALA A 203 10.63 -11.55 4.35
C ALA A 203 10.79 -10.54 5.47
N LEU A 204 11.79 -9.69 5.37
CA LEU A 204 12.04 -8.61 6.32
C LEU A 204 12.04 -7.28 5.60
N SER A 205 11.46 -6.26 6.22
CA SER A 205 11.54 -4.88 5.75
C SER A 205 11.91 -3.94 6.88
N GLY A 206 12.65 -2.90 6.55
CA GLY A 206 12.99 -1.82 7.46
C GLY A 206 12.86 -0.47 6.77
N THR A 207 12.28 0.50 7.47
CA THR A 207 12.13 1.87 7.01
C THR A 207 12.55 2.82 8.11
N LEU A 208 13.39 3.79 7.76
CA LEU A 208 13.81 4.88 8.64
C LEU A 208 13.46 6.20 7.96
N VAL A 209 12.80 7.08 8.66
CA VAL A 209 12.38 8.39 8.15
C VAL A 209 12.83 9.49 9.09
N ARG A 210 13.37 10.56 8.51
CA ARG A 210 13.63 11.84 9.17
C ARG A 210 12.84 12.92 8.44
N LYS A 211 12.01 13.67 9.15
CA LYS A 211 11.17 14.72 8.61
C LYS A 211 11.35 16.01 9.42
N THR A 212 11.67 17.11 8.75
CA THR A 212 11.78 18.43 9.36
C THR A 212 11.13 19.48 8.48
N GLY A 213 10.65 20.58 9.05
CA GLY A 213 10.09 21.69 8.31
C GLY A 213 9.56 22.79 9.21
N GLU A 214 9.46 24.02 8.70
CA GLU A 214 8.95 25.16 9.45
C GLU A 214 7.41 25.25 9.47
N GLY A 215 6.75 24.49 8.55
CA GLY A 215 5.30 24.55 8.36
C GLY A 215 4.85 25.75 7.54
N PHE A 216 3.53 25.85 7.32
CA PHE A 216 2.92 26.93 6.54
C PHE A 216 2.50 28.14 7.39
N ILE A 217 2.43 27.97 8.69
CA ILE A 217 2.08 28.99 9.67
C ILE A 217 3.28 29.17 10.61
N ASP A 218 3.58 30.39 10.99
CA ASP A 218 4.64 30.71 11.96
C ASP A 218 4.52 29.83 13.20
N LYS A 219 5.63 29.22 13.61
CA LYS A 219 5.76 28.37 14.80
C LYS A 219 5.02 27.03 14.72
N THR A 220 4.66 26.57 13.53
CA THR A 220 4.09 25.23 13.31
C THR A 220 5.11 24.24 12.69
N TRP A 221 6.33 24.29 13.21
CA TRP A 221 7.42 23.44 12.76
C TRP A 221 7.15 21.96 13.03
N THR A 222 7.72 21.10 12.22
CA THR A 222 7.76 19.66 12.43
C THR A 222 9.20 19.18 12.55
N ASP A 223 9.44 18.24 13.46
CA ASP A 223 10.72 17.57 13.66
C ASP A 223 10.41 16.15 14.14
N ALA A 224 10.42 15.21 13.21
CA ALA A 224 9.99 13.85 13.47
C ALA A 224 11.02 12.81 13.02
N TRP A 225 11.14 11.76 13.81
CA TRP A 225 11.79 10.52 13.46
C TRP A 225 10.75 9.41 13.43
N ALA A 226 10.79 8.57 12.42
CA ALA A 226 9.99 7.36 12.37
C ALA A 226 10.85 6.17 11.94
N TYR A 227 10.56 5.02 12.53
CA TYR A 227 11.17 3.76 12.14
C TYR A 227 10.11 2.67 12.11
N TYR A 228 10.24 1.79 11.15
CA TYR A 228 9.38 0.64 10.98
C TYR A 228 10.24 -0.59 10.72
N MET A 229 9.89 -1.71 11.35
CA MET A 229 10.44 -3.02 11.07
C MET A 229 9.29 -4.00 10.91
N GLY A 230 9.29 -4.75 9.82
CA GLY A 230 8.30 -5.77 9.52
C GLY A 230 8.94 -7.10 9.21
N ALA A 231 8.26 -8.15 9.58
CA ALA A 231 8.58 -9.54 9.21
C ALA A 231 7.30 -10.24 8.75
N SER A 232 7.40 -11.05 7.74
CA SER A 232 6.29 -11.81 7.18
C SER A 232 6.76 -13.21 6.79
#